data_fe36c0bbf9fb53aa3d6a01e7db495671
#
_entry.id   fe36c0bbf9fb53aa3d6a01e7db495671
#
_cell.length_a   1.000
_cell.length_b   1.000
_cell.length_c   1.000
_cell.angle_alpha   90.00
_cell.angle_beta   90.00
_cell.angle_gamma   90.00
#
_symmetry.space_group_name_H-M   'P 1'
#
loop_
_entity.id
_entity.type
_entity.pdbx_description
1 polymer ?
#
loop_
_entity_poly.entity_id
_entity_poly.type
_entity_poly.pdbx_seq_one_letter_code
_entity_poly.pdbx_strand_id
1 'polypeptide(L)'
;PVTLPPEGEVGVVDIGSLTLENGRVVEDVSIAVQRWGTLSPERDNVVMVLHALTGDSHITGPAGPGHPTAGWWDGVAGPGAPIDTDRWCAISTNVLGGCRGSTGPGSPAPDGKAWGSRFPAVSIRDQVAADIAVLDRLGISEVAAVVGGGGLTHFLQRAVQWNQFAPRNASASPPIQSSTKVTFAVPADRRPDGNGRNFFSG
;
A
#
# COMPACT_ATOMS: atom_id res chain seq x y z
N PRO A 1 17.61 6.45 -7.79
CA PRO A 1 16.40 5.89 -7.17
C PRO A 1 15.95 6.77 -6.02
N VAL A 2 14.64 6.94 -5.90
CA VAL A 2 14.02 7.61 -4.77
C VAL A 2 14.29 6.78 -3.51
N THR A 3 14.50 7.43 -2.36
CA THR A 3 14.72 6.75 -1.09
C THR A 3 13.42 6.66 -0.31
N LEU A 4 13.24 5.57 0.43
CA LEU A 4 12.15 5.43 1.39
C LEU A 4 12.29 6.50 2.51
N PRO A 5 11.19 6.97 3.08
CA PRO A 5 11.23 7.85 4.25
C PRO A 5 11.85 7.15 5.47
N PRO A 6 12.24 7.89 6.50
CA PRO A 6 12.57 7.31 7.80
C PRO A 6 11.45 6.42 8.32
N GLU A 7 11.79 5.46 9.18
CA GLU A 7 10.82 4.51 9.73
C GLU A 7 9.66 5.22 10.44
N GLY A 8 8.44 4.83 10.07
CA GLY A 8 7.20 5.39 10.64
C GLY A 8 6.84 6.80 10.16
N GLU A 9 7.72 7.47 9.41
CA GLU A 9 7.43 8.81 8.87
C GLU A 9 6.72 8.72 7.52
N VAL A 10 5.85 9.70 7.25
CA VAL A 10 5.20 9.84 5.94
C VAL A 10 6.15 10.52 4.98
N GLY A 11 6.51 9.83 3.91
CA GLY A 11 7.20 10.42 2.75
C GLY A 11 6.29 10.49 1.55
N VAL A 12 6.74 11.14 0.49
CA VAL A 12 6.01 11.25 -0.78
C VAL A 12 6.90 10.78 -1.91
N VAL A 13 6.37 9.92 -2.76
CA VAL A 13 7.02 9.46 -3.98
C VAL A 13 6.29 10.03 -5.18
N ASP A 14 6.99 10.83 -5.97
CA ASP A 14 6.52 11.30 -7.27
C ASP A 14 6.63 10.16 -8.29
N ILE A 15 5.50 9.76 -8.84
CA ILE A 15 5.43 8.72 -9.87
C ILE A 15 5.27 9.28 -11.29
N GLY A 16 5.20 10.61 -11.43
CA GLY A 16 4.97 11.28 -12.70
C GLY A 16 3.52 11.20 -13.18
N SER A 17 3.30 11.07 -14.46
CA SER A 17 1.95 10.97 -15.04
C SER A 17 1.44 9.54 -14.99
N LEU A 18 0.14 9.38 -14.69
CA LEU A 18 -0.55 8.09 -14.69
C LEU A 18 -1.72 8.11 -15.66
N THR A 19 -1.72 7.20 -16.62
CA THR A 19 -2.87 6.97 -17.49
C THR A 19 -3.84 6.04 -16.78
N LEU A 20 -5.04 6.53 -16.53
CA LEU A 20 -6.11 5.79 -15.86
C LEU A 20 -6.79 4.80 -16.82
N GLU A 21 -7.47 3.81 -16.27
CA GLU A 21 -8.21 2.79 -17.02
C GLU A 21 -9.27 3.40 -17.96
N ASN A 22 -9.83 4.55 -17.59
CA ASN A 22 -10.78 5.30 -18.41
C ASN A 22 -10.13 6.14 -19.52
N GLY A 23 -8.81 6.05 -19.71
CA GLY A 23 -8.03 6.77 -20.72
C GLY A 23 -7.64 8.20 -20.34
N ARG A 24 -8.07 8.73 -19.20
CA ARG A 24 -7.62 10.05 -18.72
C ARG A 24 -6.21 9.96 -18.17
N VAL A 25 -5.45 11.03 -18.35
CA VAL A 25 -4.11 11.17 -17.77
C VAL A 25 -4.20 12.11 -16.56
N VAL A 26 -3.63 11.71 -15.45
CA VAL A 26 -3.37 12.58 -14.30
C VAL A 26 -1.88 12.85 -14.28
N GLU A 27 -1.53 14.12 -14.36
CA GLU A 27 -0.14 14.57 -14.31
C GLU A 27 0.29 14.83 -12.86
N ASP A 28 1.61 14.81 -12.62
CA ASP A 28 2.23 15.11 -11.31
C ASP A 28 1.64 14.29 -10.16
N VAL A 29 1.47 13.00 -10.39
CA VAL A 29 0.93 12.09 -9.38
C VAL A 29 1.98 11.81 -8.33
N SER A 30 1.62 12.09 -7.08
CA SER A 30 2.42 11.81 -5.89
C SER A 30 1.68 10.86 -4.98
N ILE A 31 2.38 9.88 -4.42
CA ILE A 31 1.83 8.88 -3.51
C ILE A 31 2.54 8.97 -2.17
N ALA A 32 1.77 9.15 -1.11
CA ALA A 32 2.28 9.11 0.25
C ALA A 32 2.60 7.68 0.66
N VAL A 33 3.75 7.50 1.30
CA VAL A 33 4.34 6.20 1.64
C VAL A 33 4.86 6.23 3.05
N GLN A 34 4.67 5.17 3.80
CA GLN A 34 5.36 4.88 5.05
C GLN A 34 6.03 3.52 4.98
N ARG A 35 7.08 3.33 5.80
CA ARG A 35 7.76 2.04 5.90
C ARG A 35 8.13 1.73 7.34
N TRP A 36 8.23 0.43 7.64
CA TRP A 36 8.76 -0.12 8.90
C TRP A 36 9.73 -1.26 8.57
N GLY A 37 10.81 -1.35 9.33
CA GLY A 37 11.92 -2.27 9.04
C GLY A 37 12.85 -1.71 7.96
N THR A 38 13.92 -2.43 7.67
CA THR A 38 14.98 -2.00 6.75
C THR A 38 14.87 -2.72 5.43
N LEU A 39 14.91 -1.97 4.33
CA LEU A 39 14.97 -2.53 2.99
C LEU A 39 16.33 -3.20 2.78
N SER A 40 16.35 -4.47 2.37
CA SER A 40 17.56 -5.20 2.04
C SER A 40 18.31 -4.55 0.88
N PRO A 41 19.62 -4.73 0.76
CA PRO A 41 20.38 -4.27 -0.41
C PRO A 41 19.85 -4.86 -1.72
N GLU A 42 19.38 -6.10 -1.69
CA GLU A 42 18.81 -6.85 -2.82
C GLU A 42 17.36 -6.42 -3.11
N ARG A 43 16.71 -5.70 -2.16
CA ARG A 43 15.32 -5.22 -2.25
C ARG A 43 14.28 -6.31 -2.44
N ASP A 44 14.51 -7.48 -1.87
CA ASP A 44 13.70 -8.70 -1.98
C ASP A 44 12.88 -9.02 -0.72
N ASN A 45 13.03 -8.20 0.35
CA ASN A 45 12.39 -8.39 1.63
C ASN A 45 11.15 -7.48 1.86
N VAL A 46 10.48 -7.09 0.78
CA VAL A 46 9.35 -6.16 0.88
C VAL A 46 8.04 -6.89 1.14
N VAL A 47 7.30 -6.44 2.14
CA VAL A 47 5.90 -6.77 2.36
C VAL A 47 5.05 -5.53 2.08
N MET A 48 4.23 -5.58 1.05
CA MET A 48 3.30 -4.50 0.72
C MET A 48 2.05 -4.61 1.57
N VAL A 49 1.72 -3.56 2.33
CA VAL A 49 0.56 -3.53 3.23
C VAL A 49 -0.51 -2.59 2.67
N LEU A 50 -1.68 -3.14 2.39
CA LEU A 50 -2.81 -2.43 1.81
C LEU A 50 -3.82 -2.07 2.90
N HIS A 51 -4.03 -0.77 3.14
CA HIS A 51 -5.02 -0.31 4.11
C HIS A 51 -6.46 -0.43 3.58
N ALA A 52 -7.43 -0.44 4.50
CA ALA A 52 -8.86 -0.37 4.18
C ALA A 52 -9.23 0.98 3.54
N LEU A 53 -10.41 1.04 2.91
CA LEU A 53 -10.92 2.28 2.28
C LEU A 53 -10.90 3.50 3.21
N THR A 54 -11.17 3.28 4.50
CA THR A 54 -11.21 4.33 5.53
C THR A 54 -9.90 4.48 6.31
N GLY A 55 -8.89 3.68 5.98
CA GLY A 55 -7.58 3.70 6.61
C GLY A 55 -6.60 4.65 5.91
N ASP A 56 -5.36 4.55 6.33
CA ASP A 56 -4.21 5.25 5.75
C ASP A 56 -2.95 4.38 5.82
N SER A 57 -1.83 4.91 5.37
CA SER A 57 -0.55 4.20 5.38
C SER A 57 0.00 3.91 6.78
N HIS A 58 -0.57 4.50 7.85
CA HIS A 58 -0.07 4.35 9.21
C HIS A 58 -0.50 3.02 9.83
N ILE A 59 0.26 1.95 9.57
CA ILE A 59 -0.12 0.59 9.99
C ILE A 59 0.19 0.30 11.45
N THR A 60 1.24 0.90 12.03
CA THR A 60 1.64 0.67 13.42
C THR A 60 2.35 1.89 14.00
N GLY A 61 2.39 1.98 15.32
CA GLY A 61 3.01 3.07 16.06
C GLY A 61 2.00 4.06 16.64
N PRO A 62 2.45 4.98 17.51
CA PRO A 62 1.59 5.95 18.15
C PRO A 62 1.06 7.01 17.20
N ALA A 63 0.00 7.70 17.57
CA ALA A 63 -0.43 8.93 16.91
C ALA A 63 0.70 9.98 16.93
N GLY A 64 0.80 10.78 15.88
CA GLY A 64 1.84 11.79 15.74
C GLY A 64 1.59 12.75 14.58
N PRO A 65 2.56 13.60 14.25
CA PRO A 65 2.46 14.52 13.11
C PRO A 65 2.18 13.74 11.81
N GLY A 66 1.16 14.19 11.08
CA GLY A 66 0.75 13.56 9.81
C GLY A 66 -0.20 12.34 9.95
N HIS A 67 -0.35 11.78 11.15
CA HIS A 67 -1.28 10.67 11.42
C HIS A 67 -1.88 10.82 12.84
N PRO A 68 -3.07 11.39 12.96
CA PRO A 68 -3.66 11.78 14.25
C PRO A 68 -4.14 10.60 15.11
N THR A 69 -4.13 9.38 14.57
CA THR A 69 -4.52 8.15 15.25
C THR A 69 -3.36 7.17 15.31
N ALA A 70 -3.35 6.29 16.31
CA ALA A 70 -2.42 5.16 16.34
C ALA A 70 -2.63 4.25 15.12
N GLY A 71 -1.60 3.49 14.79
CA GLY A 71 -1.63 2.53 13.68
C GLY A 71 -2.80 1.56 13.80
N TRP A 72 -3.50 1.34 12.67
CA TRP A 72 -4.70 0.50 12.65
C TRP A 72 -4.39 -1.01 12.75
N TRP A 73 -3.12 -1.40 12.58
CA TRP A 73 -2.63 -2.78 12.71
C TRP A 73 -1.55 -2.92 13.79
N ASP A 74 -1.65 -2.11 14.81
CA ASP A 74 -0.74 -2.19 15.95
C ASP A 74 -0.68 -3.62 16.51
N GLY A 75 0.54 -4.13 16.76
CA GLY A 75 0.80 -5.52 17.15
C GLY A 75 0.80 -6.55 16.01
N VAL A 76 0.51 -6.18 14.77
CA VAL A 76 0.65 -7.05 13.58
C VAL A 76 1.95 -6.79 12.83
N ALA A 77 2.41 -5.55 12.79
CA ALA A 77 3.71 -5.16 12.24
C ALA A 77 4.61 -4.60 13.33
N GLY A 78 5.84 -5.05 13.37
CA GLY A 78 6.83 -4.64 14.38
C GLY A 78 7.87 -5.74 14.62
N PRO A 79 8.90 -5.48 15.44
CA PRO A 79 9.89 -6.48 15.81
C PRO A 79 9.24 -7.72 16.46
N GLY A 80 9.50 -8.91 15.91
CA GLY A 80 8.91 -10.16 16.40
C GLY A 80 7.39 -10.33 16.19
N ALA A 81 6.72 -9.37 15.54
CA ALA A 81 5.30 -9.45 15.19
C ALA A 81 5.07 -10.38 13.97
N PRO A 82 3.82 -10.71 13.61
CA PRO A 82 3.52 -11.49 12.41
C PRO A 82 4.15 -10.94 11.12
N ILE A 83 4.19 -9.60 10.96
CA ILE A 83 5.03 -8.92 9.98
C ILE A 83 6.26 -8.42 10.75
N ASP A 84 7.23 -9.31 10.91
CA ASP A 84 8.44 -9.06 11.68
C ASP A 84 9.34 -8.06 10.96
N THR A 85 9.43 -6.84 11.49
CA THR A 85 10.21 -5.76 10.89
C THR A 85 11.72 -5.88 11.10
N ASP A 86 12.19 -6.82 11.92
CA ASP A 86 13.61 -7.19 11.97
C ASP A 86 14.03 -7.95 10.70
N ARG A 87 13.07 -8.55 10.02
CA ARG A 87 13.27 -9.34 8.80
C ARG A 87 12.74 -8.67 7.54
N TRP A 88 11.56 -8.05 7.63
CA TRP A 88 10.81 -7.53 6.50
C TRP A 88 10.80 -6.00 6.49
N CYS A 89 10.83 -5.44 5.31
CA CYS A 89 10.51 -4.04 5.08
C CYS A 89 9.02 -3.96 4.71
N ALA A 90 8.18 -3.61 5.70
CA ALA A 90 6.77 -3.37 5.46
C ALA A 90 6.59 -1.99 4.84
N ILE A 91 5.99 -1.91 3.65
CA ILE A 91 5.69 -0.66 2.95
C ILE A 91 4.19 -0.53 2.83
N SER A 92 3.66 0.65 3.19
CA SER A 92 2.25 0.99 3.01
C SER A 92 2.12 2.33 2.29
N THR A 93 1.24 2.38 1.30
CA THR A 93 0.92 3.58 0.53
C THR A 93 -0.46 4.09 0.90
N ASN A 94 -0.67 5.41 0.85
CA ASN A 94 -2.02 5.96 0.78
C ASN A 94 -2.55 5.84 -0.65
N VAL A 95 -3.78 5.38 -0.80
CA VAL A 95 -4.38 5.15 -2.12
C VAL A 95 -4.46 6.44 -2.97
N LEU A 96 -4.22 6.32 -4.26
CA LEU A 96 -4.55 7.35 -5.24
C LEU A 96 -6.04 7.72 -5.14
N GLY A 97 -6.35 9.01 -5.13
CA GLY A 97 -7.71 9.50 -4.94
C GLY A 97 -8.14 9.62 -3.47
N GLY A 98 -7.26 9.24 -2.53
CA GLY A 98 -7.48 9.41 -1.09
C GLY A 98 -7.23 10.84 -0.60
N CYS A 99 -7.34 11.02 0.73
CA CYS A 99 -7.20 12.34 1.38
C CYS A 99 -6.01 12.42 2.36
N ARG A 100 -5.08 11.47 2.30
CA ARG A 100 -3.96 11.33 3.25
C ARG A 100 -2.60 11.48 2.57
N GLY A 101 -2.42 12.58 1.80
CA GLY A 101 -1.13 12.96 1.22
C GLY A 101 -0.84 12.42 -0.18
N SER A 102 -1.58 11.44 -0.68
CA SER A 102 -1.52 11.07 -2.10
C SER A 102 -2.37 12.00 -2.95
N THR A 103 -2.04 12.10 -4.25
CA THR A 103 -2.84 12.87 -5.20
C THR A 103 -4.29 12.42 -5.19
N GLY A 104 -5.19 13.37 -5.02
CA GLY A 104 -6.62 13.14 -4.91
C GLY A 104 -7.44 14.43 -5.08
N PRO A 105 -8.73 14.41 -4.75
CA PRO A 105 -9.60 15.58 -4.89
C PRO A 105 -9.11 16.83 -4.17
N GLY A 106 -8.38 16.69 -3.07
CA GLY A 106 -7.79 17.80 -2.33
C GLY A 106 -6.51 18.37 -2.92
N SER A 107 -5.89 17.67 -3.87
CA SER A 107 -4.63 18.09 -4.49
C SER A 107 -4.84 19.22 -5.51
N PRO A 108 -3.80 20.05 -5.79
CA PRO A 108 -3.84 21.02 -6.86
C PRO A 108 -4.06 20.35 -8.22
N ALA A 109 -4.95 20.92 -9.02
CA ALA A 109 -5.09 20.63 -10.43
C ALA A 109 -4.13 21.51 -11.26
N PRO A 110 -3.94 21.28 -12.57
CA PRO A 110 -3.05 22.08 -13.41
C PRO A 110 -3.36 23.59 -13.41
N ASP A 111 -4.58 23.99 -13.06
CA ASP A 111 -4.99 25.39 -12.91
C ASP A 111 -4.65 25.99 -11.53
N GLY A 112 -3.94 25.24 -10.68
CA GLY A 112 -3.54 25.65 -9.33
C GLY A 112 -4.66 25.59 -8.27
N LYS A 113 -5.89 25.23 -8.65
CA LYS A 113 -7.01 25.04 -7.73
C LYS A 113 -7.13 23.58 -7.34
N ALA A 114 -7.72 23.31 -6.18
CA ALA A 114 -8.02 21.93 -5.81
C ALA A 114 -8.89 21.24 -6.89
N TRP A 115 -8.60 19.98 -7.14
CA TRP A 115 -9.39 19.18 -8.07
C TRP A 115 -10.87 19.14 -7.70
N GLY A 116 -11.19 18.93 -6.42
CA GLY A 116 -12.58 18.81 -5.97
C GLY A 116 -13.32 17.72 -6.75
N SER A 117 -14.55 18.03 -7.14
CA SER A 117 -15.39 17.13 -7.96
C SER A 117 -14.90 16.94 -9.40
N ARG A 118 -13.90 17.68 -9.83
CA ARG A 118 -13.25 17.52 -11.17
C ARG A 118 -12.25 16.37 -11.19
N PHE A 119 -11.86 15.84 -10.02
CA PHE A 119 -10.92 14.73 -9.95
C PHE A 119 -11.47 13.54 -10.75
N PRO A 120 -10.65 12.92 -11.61
CA PRO A 120 -11.14 11.82 -12.43
C PRO A 120 -11.57 10.62 -11.58
N ALA A 121 -12.55 9.86 -12.08
CA ALA A 121 -12.89 8.59 -11.48
C ALA A 121 -11.68 7.65 -11.56
N VAL A 122 -11.28 7.13 -10.40
CA VAL A 122 -10.15 6.22 -10.22
C VAL A 122 -10.68 4.83 -9.94
N SER A 123 -10.23 3.84 -10.70
CA SER A 123 -10.57 2.43 -10.48
C SER A 123 -9.60 1.78 -9.47
N ILE A 124 -9.94 0.60 -9.00
CA ILE A 124 -9.04 -0.23 -8.17
C ILE A 124 -7.75 -0.58 -8.95
N ARG A 125 -7.83 -0.75 -10.27
CA ARG A 125 -6.66 -1.01 -11.11
C ARG A 125 -5.72 0.19 -11.16
N ASP A 126 -6.28 1.39 -11.23
CA ASP A 126 -5.49 2.62 -11.20
C ASP A 126 -4.75 2.77 -9.87
N GLN A 127 -5.39 2.43 -8.75
CA GLN A 127 -4.76 2.43 -7.43
C GLN A 127 -3.59 1.45 -7.35
N VAL A 128 -3.78 0.23 -7.85
CA VAL A 128 -2.70 -0.77 -7.90
C VAL A 128 -1.59 -0.35 -8.87
N ALA A 129 -1.93 0.24 -10.00
CA ALA A 129 -0.93 0.77 -10.95
C ALA A 129 -0.08 1.87 -10.30
N ALA A 130 -0.70 2.74 -9.48
CA ALA A 130 0.02 3.76 -8.73
C ALA A 130 0.96 3.14 -7.67
N ASP A 131 0.51 2.12 -6.94
CA ASP A 131 1.34 1.39 -5.97
C ASP A 131 2.55 0.73 -6.65
N ILE A 132 2.35 0.10 -7.81
CA ILE A 132 3.42 -0.52 -8.59
C ILE A 132 4.41 0.55 -9.07
N ALA A 133 3.92 1.68 -9.56
CA ALA A 133 4.78 2.79 -9.97
C ALA A 133 5.64 3.33 -8.80
N VAL A 134 5.11 3.33 -7.57
CA VAL A 134 5.90 3.64 -6.37
C VAL A 134 7.04 2.64 -6.20
N LEU A 135 6.76 1.34 -6.29
CA LEU A 135 7.79 0.30 -6.16
C LEU A 135 8.85 0.43 -7.25
N ASP A 136 8.45 0.71 -8.49
CA ASP A 136 9.37 0.95 -9.63
C ASP A 136 10.29 2.14 -9.34
N ARG A 137 9.75 3.26 -8.83
CA ARG A 137 10.55 4.43 -8.44
C ARG A 137 11.53 4.13 -7.32
N LEU A 138 11.14 3.26 -6.40
CA LEU A 138 11.99 2.78 -5.32
C LEU A 138 13.00 1.70 -5.79
N GLY A 139 12.91 1.23 -7.03
CA GLY A 139 13.74 0.16 -7.60
C GLY A 139 13.43 -1.21 -7.00
N ILE A 140 12.20 -1.44 -6.57
CA ILE A 140 11.71 -2.71 -6.02
C ILE A 140 10.97 -3.42 -7.15
N SER A 141 11.54 -4.51 -7.65
CA SER A 141 10.98 -5.28 -8.78
C SER A 141 10.04 -6.41 -8.34
N GLU A 142 10.11 -6.82 -7.08
CA GLU A 142 9.26 -7.87 -6.54
C GLU A 142 8.93 -7.62 -5.07
N VAL A 143 7.84 -8.19 -4.60
CA VAL A 143 7.45 -8.16 -3.20
C VAL A 143 7.30 -9.59 -2.67
N ALA A 144 7.76 -9.82 -1.44
CA ALA A 144 7.66 -11.14 -0.80
C ALA A 144 6.21 -11.50 -0.49
N ALA A 145 5.39 -10.51 -0.15
CA ALA A 145 3.97 -10.69 0.11
C ALA A 145 3.19 -9.37 -0.10
N VAL A 146 1.90 -9.51 -0.39
CA VAL A 146 0.91 -8.44 -0.32
C VAL A 146 -0.12 -8.82 0.74
N VAL A 147 -0.26 -7.99 1.75
CA VAL A 147 -1.16 -8.22 2.88
C VAL A 147 -2.05 -7.01 3.09
N GLY A 148 -3.16 -7.15 3.78
CA GLY A 148 -4.01 -6.00 4.06
C GLY A 148 -5.08 -6.27 5.10
N GLY A 149 -5.57 -5.20 5.70
CA GLY A 149 -6.65 -5.22 6.67
C GLY A 149 -7.81 -4.31 6.26
N GLY A 150 -9.01 -4.64 6.70
CA GLY A 150 -10.21 -3.83 6.49
C GLY A 150 -11.26 -4.49 5.62
N GLY A 151 -12.27 -3.70 5.18
CA GLY A 151 -13.44 -4.22 4.46
C GLY A 151 -13.05 -5.17 3.33
N LEU A 152 -13.49 -6.40 3.48
CA LEU A 152 -13.09 -7.54 2.68
C LEU A 152 -13.10 -7.27 1.16
N THR A 153 -14.09 -6.53 0.68
CA THR A 153 -14.28 -6.30 -0.76
C THR A 153 -13.16 -5.43 -1.37
N HIS A 154 -12.83 -4.29 -0.75
CA HIS A 154 -11.83 -3.38 -1.30
C HIS A 154 -10.43 -3.99 -1.28
N PHE A 155 -10.06 -4.64 -0.16
CA PHE A 155 -8.79 -5.35 -0.05
C PHE A 155 -8.68 -6.50 -1.05
N LEU A 156 -9.71 -7.36 -1.14
CA LEU A 156 -9.71 -8.48 -2.09
C LEU A 156 -9.57 -8.01 -3.54
N GLN A 157 -10.28 -6.95 -3.91
CA GLN A 157 -10.17 -6.39 -5.25
C GLN A 157 -8.75 -5.88 -5.54
N ARG A 158 -8.11 -5.16 -4.60
CA ARG A 158 -6.72 -4.74 -4.77
C ARG A 158 -5.76 -5.93 -4.86
N ALA A 159 -5.87 -6.89 -3.97
CA ALA A 159 -5.02 -8.08 -3.97
C ALA A 159 -5.14 -8.92 -5.26
N VAL A 160 -6.35 -9.08 -5.78
CA VAL A 160 -6.58 -9.75 -7.08
C VAL A 160 -5.93 -8.98 -8.22
N GLN A 161 -6.02 -7.65 -8.24
CA GLN A 161 -5.36 -6.84 -9.25
C GLN A 161 -3.83 -6.96 -9.15
N TRP A 162 -3.26 -6.93 -7.96
CA TRP A 162 -1.83 -7.17 -7.75
C TRP A 162 -1.37 -8.48 -8.39
N ASN A 163 -2.11 -9.56 -8.19
CA ASN A 163 -1.79 -10.86 -8.78
C ASN A 163 -1.87 -10.88 -10.32
N GLN A 164 -2.66 -9.99 -10.92
CA GLN A 164 -2.77 -9.86 -12.37
C GLN A 164 -1.64 -9.01 -12.98
N PHE A 165 -1.07 -8.07 -12.22
CA PHE A 165 0.01 -7.19 -12.68
C PHE A 165 1.40 -7.82 -12.53
N ALA A 166 1.61 -8.63 -11.49
CA ALA A 166 2.90 -9.25 -11.19
C ALA A 166 3.56 -10.06 -12.34
N PRO A 167 2.81 -10.74 -13.25
CA PRO A 167 3.42 -11.49 -14.34
C PRO A 167 3.72 -10.70 -15.61
N ARG A 168 3.25 -9.47 -15.75
CA ARG A 168 3.31 -8.74 -17.04
C ARG A 168 4.58 -7.94 -17.28
N ASN A 169 5.35 -7.67 -16.25
CA ASN A 169 6.64 -6.97 -16.37
C ASN A 169 7.83 -7.93 -16.62
N ALA A 170 7.57 -9.21 -16.79
CA ALA A 170 8.58 -10.25 -17.03
C ALA A 170 9.06 -10.33 -18.49
N SER A 171 8.95 -9.26 -19.29
CA SER A 171 9.38 -9.30 -20.71
C SER A 171 10.87 -9.03 -20.97
N ALA A 172 11.70 -8.96 -19.92
CA ALA A 172 13.14 -8.75 -20.10
C ALA A 172 14.06 -9.65 -19.24
N SER A 173 13.51 -10.61 -18.51
CA SER A 173 14.31 -11.56 -17.72
C SER A 173 13.66 -12.94 -17.76
N PRO A 174 14.43 -14.06 -17.60
CA PRO A 174 13.87 -15.39 -17.60
C PRO A 174 12.76 -15.51 -16.55
N PRO A 175 11.76 -16.38 -16.77
CA PRO A 175 10.58 -16.42 -15.90
C PRO A 175 11.01 -16.66 -14.46
N ILE A 176 10.92 -15.62 -13.64
CA ILE A 176 11.00 -15.76 -12.20
C ILE A 176 9.77 -16.60 -11.84
N GLN A 177 10.00 -17.77 -11.30
CA GLN A 177 8.93 -18.55 -10.68
C GLN A 177 8.39 -17.69 -9.54
N SER A 178 7.34 -16.92 -9.83
CA SER A 178 6.77 -15.97 -8.88
C SER A 178 6.11 -16.76 -7.75
N SER A 179 6.80 -16.87 -6.66
CA SER A 179 6.23 -17.28 -5.38
C SER A 179 5.64 -16.07 -4.62
N THR A 180 5.10 -15.07 -5.33
CA THR A 180 4.37 -13.99 -4.66
C THR A 180 3.15 -14.60 -3.98
N LYS A 181 3.29 -14.87 -2.69
CA LYS A 181 2.19 -15.38 -1.87
C LYS A 181 1.30 -14.20 -1.51
N VAL A 182 0.15 -14.10 -2.15
CA VAL A 182 -0.92 -13.22 -1.66
C VAL A 182 -1.49 -13.88 -0.41
N THR A 183 -1.08 -13.41 0.76
CA THR A 183 -1.56 -13.92 2.03
C THR A 183 -2.72 -13.05 2.50
N PHE A 184 -3.89 -13.64 2.63
CA PHE A 184 -5.07 -12.97 3.16
C PHE A 184 -5.04 -13.03 4.68
N ALA A 185 -4.69 -11.92 5.36
CA ALA A 185 -4.90 -11.78 6.77
C ALA A 185 -6.14 -10.91 7.00
N VAL A 186 -7.22 -11.54 7.44
CA VAL A 186 -8.40 -10.82 7.96
C VAL A 186 -8.18 -10.63 9.45
N PRO A 187 -8.11 -9.41 10.00
CA PRO A 187 -8.07 -9.22 11.44
C PRO A 187 -9.32 -9.85 12.04
N ALA A 188 -9.15 -10.72 13.01
CA ALA A 188 -10.26 -11.17 13.84
C ALA A 188 -10.89 -9.94 14.49
N ASP A 189 -12.16 -9.70 14.22
CA ASP A 189 -12.96 -8.65 14.84
C ASP A 189 -12.81 -8.80 16.36
N ARG A 190 -12.17 -7.84 17.02
CA ARG A 190 -12.12 -7.78 18.47
C ARG A 190 -13.48 -7.36 18.98
N ARG A 191 -14.42 -8.27 19.01
CA ARG A 191 -15.59 -8.10 19.87
C ARG A 191 -15.17 -8.44 21.30
N PRO A 192 -15.42 -7.59 22.27
CA PRO A 192 -15.25 -7.90 23.67
C PRO A 192 -16.49 -8.66 24.17
N ASP A 193 -16.63 -9.88 23.78
CA ASP A 193 -17.57 -10.82 24.36
C ASP A 193 -16.78 -12.03 24.88
N GLY A 194 -16.72 -12.09 26.20
CA GLY A 194 -16.02 -13.08 26.99
C GLY A 194 -16.49 -14.52 26.78
N ASN A 195 -16.30 -15.06 25.58
CA ASN A 195 -16.41 -16.49 25.36
C ASN A 195 -15.50 -16.89 24.19
N GLY A 196 -14.26 -17.28 24.54
CA GLY A 196 -13.27 -17.79 23.61
C GLY A 196 -13.74 -19.03 22.88
N ARG A 197 -14.16 -18.86 21.63
CA ARG A 197 -14.22 -19.95 20.66
C ARG A 197 -13.50 -19.51 19.39
N ASN A 198 -12.33 -20.08 19.19
CA ASN A 198 -11.60 -20.03 17.93
C ASN A 198 -12.45 -20.73 16.86
N PHE A 199 -12.90 -19.96 15.87
CA PHE A 199 -13.41 -20.50 14.61
C PHE A 199 -12.28 -20.43 13.58
N PHE A 200 -11.47 -21.47 13.50
CA PHE A 200 -10.72 -21.91 12.30
C PHE A 200 -10.05 -23.23 12.64
N SER A 201 -10.79 -24.31 12.46
CA SER A 201 -10.25 -25.63 12.18
C SER A 201 -11.04 -26.17 10.98
N GLY A 202 -10.34 -26.31 9.86
CA GLY A 202 -10.82 -26.82 8.60
C GLY A 202 -9.78 -26.59 7.54
#